data_1e9e7572ba6e8d57c707df86f5d0d54f
#
_entry.id   1e9e7572ba6e8d57c707df86f5d0d54f
#
_cell.length_a   1.000
_cell.length_b   1.000
_cell.length_c   1.000
_cell.angle_alpha   90.00
_cell.angle_beta   90.00
_cell.angle_gamma   90.00
#
_symmetry.space_group_name_H-M   'P 1'
#
loop_
_entity.id
_entity.type
_entity.pdbx_description
1 polymer ?
#
loop_
_entity_poly.entity_id
_entity_poly.type
_entity_poly.pdbx_seq_one_letter_code
_entity_poly.pdbx_strand_id
1 'polypeptide(L)'
;MEVGLSIAQMQRGMDVEGFYLLKAAFAKVTASGKPFLSAVLADTSGTIEAKVWDYSGPIGERDVGKVLKVRGSVSDYRGMPQLTVDKLRLAKD
;
A
#
# COMPACT_ATOMS: atom_id res chain seq x y z
N MET A 1 -6.80 15.57 1.66
CA MET A 1 -6.70 14.09 1.75
C MET A 1 -7.98 13.42 1.31
N GLU A 2 -7.89 12.44 0.43
CA GLU A 2 -9.03 11.67 -0.04
C GLU A 2 -9.24 10.46 0.85
N VAL A 3 -10.41 10.36 1.47
CA VAL A 3 -10.75 9.25 2.37
C VAL A 3 -11.73 8.31 1.64
N GLY A 4 -11.40 7.01 1.66
CA GLY A 4 -12.25 6.00 1.02
C GLY A 4 -12.26 6.02 -0.49
N LEU A 5 -11.25 6.65 -1.11
CA LEU A 5 -11.16 6.71 -2.57
C LEU A 5 -10.94 5.32 -3.15
N SER A 6 -11.66 4.99 -4.22
CA SER A 6 -11.44 3.71 -4.89
C SER A 6 -10.09 3.74 -5.63
N ILE A 7 -9.47 2.56 -5.75
CA ILE A 7 -8.15 2.45 -6.38
C ILE A 7 -8.19 2.98 -7.82
N ALA A 8 -9.26 2.71 -8.55
CA ALA A 8 -9.39 3.19 -9.93
C ALA A 8 -9.38 4.70 -10.06
N GLN A 9 -9.68 5.43 -8.98
CA GLN A 9 -9.70 6.89 -8.96
C GLN A 9 -8.40 7.51 -8.49
N MET A 10 -7.45 6.70 -8.04
CA MET A 10 -6.18 7.21 -7.53
C MET A 10 -5.31 7.74 -8.66
N GLN A 11 -4.81 8.95 -8.49
CA GLN A 11 -3.95 9.61 -9.47
C GLN A 11 -2.72 10.20 -8.78
N ARG A 12 -1.65 10.32 -9.54
CA ARG A 12 -0.39 10.89 -9.05
C ARG A 12 -0.63 12.23 -8.35
N GLY A 13 -0.03 12.39 -7.21
CA GLY A 13 -0.11 13.61 -6.41
C GLY A 13 -1.20 13.62 -5.38
N MET A 14 -2.07 12.60 -5.36
CA MET A 14 -3.12 12.52 -4.36
C MET A 14 -2.60 11.95 -3.05
N ASP A 15 -3.11 12.50 -1.94
CA ASP A 15 -2.94 11.91 -0.61
C ASP A 15 -4.22 11.15 -0.29
N VAL A 16 -4.08 9.89 0.10
CA VAL A 16 -5.24 9.02 0.28
C VAL A 16 -5.19 8.30 1.63
N GLU A 17 -6.36 7.96 2.13
CA GLU A 17 -6.52 7.13 3.31
C GLU A 17 -7.73 6.23 3.11
N GLY A 18 -7.60 4.96 3.41
CA GLY A 18 -8.74 4.05 3.24
C GLY A 18 -8.42 2.62 3.61
N PHE A 19 -9.42 1.77 3.40
CA PHE A 19 -9.33 0.34 3.69
C PHE A 19 -9.23 -0.42 2.38
N TYR A 20 -8.21 -1.26 2.27
CA TYR A 20 -7.97 -2.02 1.03
C TYR A 20 -7.54 -3.44 1.38
N LEU A 21 -7.86 -4.38 0.49
CA LEU A 21 -7.46 -5.77 0.65
C LEU A 21 -5.97 -5.91 0.35
N LEU A 22 -5.25 -6.61 1.22
CA LEU A 22 -3.86 -6.96 0.96
C LEU A 22 -3.84 -8.19 0.07
N LYS A 23 -3.55 -8.00 -1.21
CA LYS A 23 -3.56 -9.08 -2.19
C LYS A 23 -2.23 -9.80 -2.26
N ALA A 24 -1.13 -9.08 -2.06
CA ALA A 24 0.22 -9.66 -2.04
C ALA A 24 1.10 -8.81 -1.14
N ALA A 25 2.10 -9.43 -0.52
CA ALA A 25 3.02 -8.71 0.35
C ALA A 25 4.35 -9.46 0.41
N PHE A 26 5.45 -8.71 0.25
CA PHE A 26 6.80 -9.26 0.29
C PHE A 26 7.70 -8.33 1.10
N ALA A 27 8.31 -8.87 2.15
CA ALA A 27 9.34 -8.13 2.89
C ALA A 27 10.63 -8.20 2.09
N LYS A 28 11.21 -7.05 1.80
CA LYS A 28 12.42 -6.94 0.97
C LYS A 28 13.42 -6.00 1.62
N VAL A 29 14.62 -5.96 1.04
CA VAL A 29 15.70 -5.11 1.51
C VAL A 29 16.24 -4.34 0.30
N THR A 30 16.48 -3.04 0.47
CA THR A 30 17.10 -2.22 -0.59
C THR A 30 18.57 -2.58 -0.76
N ALA A 31 19.18 -2.09 -1.83
CA ALA A 31 20.60 -2.30 -2.07
C ALA A 31 21.48 -1.76 -0.92
N SER A 32 21.00 -0.74 -0.21
CA SER A 32 21.70 -0.17 0.94
C SER A 32 21.41 -0.89 2.27
N GLY A 33 20.61 -1.96 2.23
CA GLY A 33 20.32 -2.76 3.43
C GLY A 33 19.10 -2.31 4.22
N LYS A 34 18.30 -1.40 3.71
CA LYS A 34 17.11 -0.93 4.44
C LYS A 34 15.89 -1.80 4.13
N PRO A 35 15.14 -2.20 5.16
CA PRO A 35 13.95 -3.02 4.92
C PRO A 35 12.81 -2.20 4.33
N PHE A 36 12.02 -2.85 3.49
CA PHE A 36 10.76 -2.26 3.02
C PHE A 36 9.76 -3.37 2.74
N LEU A 37 8.49 -2.98 2.70
CA LEU A 37 7.41 -3.89 2.35
C LEU A 37 6.92 -3.53 0.95
N SER A 38 6.92 -4.52 0.06
CA SER A 38 6.34 -4.40 -1.28
C SER A 38 5.00 -5.10 -1.26
N ALA A 39 3.94 -4.42 -1.63
CA ALA A 39 2.60 -4.95 -1.52
C ALA A 39 1.75 -4.62 -2.73
N VAL A 40 0.68 -5.39 -2.91
CA VAL A 40 -0.38 -5.07 -3.85
C VAL A 40 -1.67 -4.93 -3.06
N LEU A 41 -2.31 -3.79 -3.18
CA LEU A 41 -3.59 -3.52 -2.56
C LEU A 41 -4.69 -3.62 -3.61
N ALA A 42 -5.86 -4.04 -3.18
CA ALA A 42 -6.98 -4.26 -4.09
C ALA A 42 -8.30 -3.80 -3.48
N ASP A 43 -9.20 -3.40 -4.34
CA ASP A 43 -10.62 -3.23 -4.02
C ASP A 43 -11.43 -3.70 -5.24
N THR A 44 -12.73 -3.44 -5.25
CA THR A 44 -13.58 -3.88 -6.35
C THR A 44 -13.28 -3.15 -7.66
N SER A 45 -12.58 -2.02 -7.60
CA SER A 45 -12.27 -1.21 -8.78
C SER A 45 -10.94 -1.58 -9.45
N GLY A 46 -10.04 -2.26 -8.75
CA GLY A 46 -8.73 -2.61 -9.31
C GLY A 46 -7.69 -2.87 -8.26
N THR A 47 -6.42 -2.79 -8.69
CA THR A 47 -5.27 -3.03 -7.82
C THR A 47 -4.27 -1.89 -7.97
N ILE A 48 -3.43 -1.71 -6.94
CA ILE A 48 -2.33 -0.75 -6.98
C ILE A 48 -1.14 -1.33 -6.23
N GLU A 49 0.06 -1.11 -6.79
CA GLU A 49 1.28 -1.47 -6.05
C GLU A 49 1.51 -0.45 -4.96
N ALA A 50 2.03 -0.93 -3.83
CA ALA A 50 2.31 -0.09 -2.67
C ALA A 50 3.68 -0.42 -2.12
N LYS A 51 4.37 0.60 -1.64
CA LYS A 51 5.67 0.46 -0.98
C LYS A 51 5.59 1.11 0.38
N VAL A 52 6.10 0.41 1.38
CA VAL A 52 6.25 0.94 2.73
C VAL A 52 7.74 0.96 3.02
N TRP A 53 8.35 2.13 2.86
CA TRP A 53 9.80 2.28 3.01
C TRP A 53 10.20 2.29 4.49
N ASP A 54 11.40 1.76 4.77
CA ASP A 54 11.93 1.67 6.14
C ASP A 54 10.98 0.92 7.08
N TYR A 55 10.36 -0.14 6.58
CA TYR A 55 9.36 -0.88 7.33
C TYR A 55 9.87 -2.25 7.75
N SER A 56 9.88 -2.50 9.06
CA SER A 56 10.18 -3.80 9.64
C SER A 56 9.08 -4.24 10.60
N GLY A 57 7.87 -3.72 10.40
CA GLY A 57 6.75 -4.02 11.29
C GLY A 57 6.14 -5.39 11.05
N PRO A 58 5.04 -5.69 11.75
CA PRO A 58 4.47 -7.04 11.78
C PRO A 58 3.68 -7.45 10.54
N ILE A 59 3.26 -6.50 9.70
CA ILE A 59 2.46 -6.82 8.52
C ILE A 59 3.36 -7.38 7.43
N GLY A 60 2.97 -8.50 6.87
CA GLY A 60 3.74 -9.16 5.82
C GLY A 60 2.92 -10.20 5.09
N GLU A 61 3.60 -11.15 4.47
CA GLU A 61 2.99 -12.17 3.62
C GLU A 61 1.87 -12.95 4.31
N ARG A 62 2.00 -13.20 5.61
CA ARG A 62 0.99 -13.94 6.37
C ARG A 62 -0.35 -13.21 6.47
N ASP A 63 -0.35 -11.91 6.17
CA ASP A 63 -1.56 -11.09 6.27
C ASP A 63 -2.29 -10.94 4.94
N VAL A 64 -1.81 -11.60 3.89
CA VAL A 64 -2.49 -11.62 2.59
C VAL A 64 -3.90 -12.17 2.77
N GLY A 65 -4.87 -11.47 2.19
CA GLY A 65 -6.28 -11.79 2.36
C GLY A 65 -6.98 -10.96 3.43
N LYS A 66 -6.21 -10.20 4.20
CA LYS A 66 -6.78 -9.32 5.23
C LYS A 66 -6.93 -7.90 4.69
N VAL A 67 -7.81 -7.14 5.33
CA VAL A 67 -8.02 -5.73 4.99
C VAL A 67 -7.11 -4.87 5.84
N LEU A 68 -6.43 -3.94 5.19
CA LEU A 68 -5.56 -2.97 5.86
C LEU A 68 -6.18 -1.59 5.80
N LYS A 69 -5.97 -0.81 6.84
CA LYS A 69 -6.15 0.63 6.76
C LYS A 69 -4.80 1.23 6.41
N VAL A 70 -4.75 1.99 5.33
CA VAL A 70 -3.51 2.60 4.86
C VAL A 70 -3.69 4.09 4.65
N ARG A 71 -2.60 4.81 4.80
CA ARG A 71 -2.51 6.23 4.49
C ARG A 71 -1.23 6.46 3.72
N GLY A 72 -1.30 7.21 2.63
CA GLY A 72 -0.13 7.47 1.83
C GLY A 72 -0.40 8.42 0.68
N SER A 73 0.58 8.54 -0.19
CA SER A 73 0.49 9.40 -1.36
C SER A 73 0.69 8.58 -2.62
N VAL A 74 0.00 8.99 -3.69
CA VAL A 74 0.10 8.32 -4.99
C VAL A 74 1.23 8.95 -5.78
N SER A 75 2.15 8.12 -6.23
CA SER A 75 3.24 8.54 -7.12
C SER A 75 3.15 7.74 -8.42
N ASP A 76 4.07 8.03 -9.33
CA ASP A 76 4.12 7.40 -10.62
C ASP A 76 5.43 6.63 -10.73
N TYR A 77 5.35 5.36 -11.10
CA TYR A 77 6.53 4.54 -11.31
C TYR A 77 6.41 3.87 -12.67
N ARG A 78 7.27 4.27 -13.60
CA ARG A 78 7.28 3.74 -14.97
C ARG A 78 5.91 3.84 -15.65
N GLY A 79 5.23 4.97 -15.43
CA GLY A 79 3.92 5.21 -16.03
C GLY A 79 2.74 4.57 -15.31
N MET A 80 3.00 3.88 -14.19
CA MET A 80 1.94 3.23 -13.42
C MET A 80 1.80 3.91 -12.06
N PRO A 81 0.58 4.10 -11.57
CA PRO A 81 0.41 4.64 -10.21
C PRO A 81 0.94 3.67 -9.17
N GLN A 82 1.57 4.22 -8.15
CA GLN A 82 2.12 3.46 -7.03
C GLN A 82 1.83 4.23 -5.75
N LEU A 83 1.39 3.53 -4.72
CA LEU A 83 1.11 4.14 -3.44
C LEU A 83 2.33 4.05 -2.53
N THR A 84 2.82 5.20 -2.06
CA THR A 84 3.85 5.27 -1.04
C THR A 84 3.14 5.39 0.30
N VAL A 85 3.20 4.34 1.10
CA VAL A 85 2.42 4.24 2.33
C VAL A 85 3.18 4.83 3.50
N ASP A 86 2.55 5.77 4.20
CA ASP A 86 3.11 6.39 5.40
C ASP A 86 2.71 5.63 6.66
N LYS A 87 1.48 5.13 6.69
CA LYS A 87 0.95 4.40 7.85
C LYS A 87 0.08 3.26 7.38
N LEU A 88 0.17 2.14 8.08
CA LEU A 88 -0.69 1.00 7.79
C LEU A 88 -0.93 0.21 9.06
N ARG A 89 -2.08 -0.42 9.11
CA ARG A 89 -2.44 -1.35 10.19
C ARG A 89 -3.51 -2.31 9.68
N LEU A 90 -3.67 -3.42 10.38
CA LEU A 90 -4.79 -4.31 10.09
C LEU A 90 -6.09 -3.61 10.48
N ALA A 91 -7.09 -3.75 9.64
CA ALA A 91 -8.41 -3.26 9.97
C ALA A 91 -8.98 -4.11 11.11
N LYS A 92 -9.65 -3.47 12.04
CA LYS A 92 -10.30 -4.17 13.14
C LYS A 92 -11.79 -4.14 12.94
N ASP A 93 -12.40 -5.22 13.32
CA ASP A 93 -13.85 -5.34 13.26
C ASP A 93 -14.52 -4.52 14.37
#